data_06d27c3eb29dccb1c8be747606e1fd25
#
_entry.id   06d27c3eb29dccb1c8be747606e1fd25
#
_cell.length_a   1.000
_cell.length_b   1.000
_cell.length_c   1.000
_cell.angle_alpha   90.00
_cell.angle_beta   90.00
_cell.angle_gamma   90.00
#
_symmetry.space_group_name_H-M   'P 1'
#
loop_
_entity.id
_entity.type
_entity.pdbx_description
1 polymer ?
#
loop_
_entity_poly.entity_id
_entity_poly.type
_entity_poly.pdbx_seq_one_letter_code
_entity_poly.pdbx_strand_id
1 'polypeptide(L)'
;MKPISNQNYIPRGNLGARAGLLASRLEMREYRPETVLNMDQAGWPGDWEGRTILALVRMAETTKKEPAYLHEIVDIVLAARNERGYLGPIYDGTSDGGTNSGARVNEQQLSGHSWLLRGL
;
A
#
# COMPACT_ATOMS: atom_id res chain seq x y z
N MET A 1 -14.89 -26.31 -13.40
CA MET A 1 -13.69 -25.63 -13.91
C MET A 1 -12.73 -25.42 -12.75
N LYS A 2 -11.50 -25.95 -12.78
CA LYS A 2 -10.51 -25.71 -11.72
C LYS A 2 -10.03 -24.26 -11.86
N PRO A 3 -9.92 -23.48 -10.77
CA PRO A 3 -9.35 -22.14 -10.85
C PRO A 3 -7.90 -22.24 -11.36
N ILE A 4 -7.58 -21.41 -12.36
CA ILE A 4 -6.21 -21.32 -12.87
C ILE A 4 -5.38 -20.66 -11.77
N SER A 5 -4.45 -21.40 -11.18
CA SER A 5 -3.50 -20.84 -10.22
C SER A 5 -2.57 -19.87 -10.95
N ASN A 6 -2.55 -18.61 -10.55
CA ASN A 6 -1.64 -17.60 -11.08
C ASN A 6 -0.16 -17.91 -10.80
N GLN A 7 0.13 -18.90 -9.96
CA GLN A 7 1.48 -19.26 -9.54
C GLN A 7 2.39 -19.76 -10.68
N ASN A 8 1.80 -20.25 -11.77
CA ASN A 8 2.55 -20.84 -12.88
C ASN A 8 2.63 -19.94 -14.13
N TYR A 9 2.04 -18.75 -14.10
CA TYR A 9 2.07 -17.83 -15.24
C TYR A 9 3.26 -16.87 -15.13
N ILE A 10 4.13 -16.93 -16.12
CA ILE A 10 5.22 -15.96 -16.32
C ILE A 10 4.88 -15.22 -17.62
N PRO A 11 4.57 -13.92 -17.57
CA PRO A 11 4.27 -13.16 -18.77
C PRO A 11 5.51 -13.07 -19.66
N ARG A 12 5.30 -13.23 -20.98
CA ARG A 12 6.33 -13.14 -22.01
C ARG A 12 6.02 -12.04 -23.02
N GLY A 13 6.97 -11.71 -23.88
CA GLY A 13 6.82 -10.67 -24.89
C GLY A 13 6.50 -9.32 -24.29
N ASN A 14 5.60 -8.56 -24.88
CA ASN A 14 5.23 -7.21 -24.43
C ASN A 14 4.69 -7.16 -23.01
N LEU A 15 3.95 -8.17 -22.54
CA LEU A 15 3.47 -8.22 -21.17
C LEU A 15 4.61 -8.43 -20.17
N GLY A 16 5.57 -9.30 -20.51
CA GLY A 16 6.76 -9.50 -19.69
C GLY A 16 7.62 -8.23 -19.61
N ALA A 17 7.82 -7.54 -20.73
CA ALA A 17 8.56 -6.28 -20.76
C ALA A 17 7.87 -5.21 -19.90
N ARG A 18 6.55 -5.05 -20.00
CA ARG A 18 5.78 -4.12 -19.17
C ARG A 18 5.81 -4.47 -17.69
N ALA A 19 5.72 -5.75 -17.34
CA ALA A 19 5.86 -6.21 -15.96
C ALA A 19 7.25 -5.86 -15.39
N GLY A 20 8.31 -6.04 -16.18
CA GLY A 20 9.67 -5.63 -15.81
C GLY A 20 9.79 -4.13 -15.57
N LEU A 21 9.23 -3.30 -16.46
CA LEU A 21 9.21 -1.84 -16.30
C LEU A 21 8.44 -1.40 -15.06
N LEU A 22 7.29 -2.02 -14.77
CA LEU A 22 6.51 -1.74 -13.56
C LEU A 22 7.27 -2.14 -12.29
N ALA A 23 7.94 -3.30 -12.29
CA ALA A 23 8.77 -3.72 -11.17
C ALA A 23 9.90 -2.71 -10.92
N SER A 24 10.62 -2.28 -11.97
CA SER A 24 11.67 -1.25 -11.84
C SER A 24 11.12 0.10 -11.35
N ARG A 25 9.88 0.46 -11.73
CA ARG A 25 9.25 1.67 -11.23
C ARG A 25 8.98 1.60 -9.73
N LEU A 26 8.58 0.45 -9.20
CA LEU A 26 8.33 0.24 -7.78
C LEU A 26 9.61 0.23 -6.92
N GLU A 27 10.78 0.28 -7.54
CA GLU A 27 12.07 0.47 -6.87
C GLU A 27 12.52 1.94 -6.85
N MET A 28 11.73 2.87 -7.43
CA MET A 28 12.04 4.30 -7.43
C MET A 28 11.83 4.89 -6.03
N ARG A 29 12.41 6.08 -5.84
CA ARG A 29 12.48 6.75 -4.53
C ARG A 29 11.14 6.87 -3.82
N GLU A 30 10.07 7.18 -4.54
CA GLU A 30 8.73 7.37 -3.99
C GLU A 30 8.12 6.10 -3.36
N TYR A 31 8.65 4.92 -3.69
CA TYR A 31 8.18 3.61 -3.18
C TYR A 31 9.15 2.97 -2.19
N ARG A 32 10.19 3.68 -1.78
CA ARG A 32 11.18 3.18 -0.84
C ARG A 32 10.75 3.38 0.61
N PRO A 33 11.31 2.59 1.54
CA PRO A 33 10.98 2.69 2.97
C PRO A 33 11.06 4.10 3.52
N GLU A 34 12.08 4.87 3.14
CA GLU A 34 12.30 6.23 3.62
C GLU A 34 11.27 7.26 3.16
N THR A 35 10.46 6.93 2.15
CA THR A 35 9.48 7.86 1.57
C THR A 35 8.05 7.36 1.66
N VAL A 36 7.83 6.05 1.69
CA VAL A 36 6.49 5.46 1.59
C VAL A 36 5.53 5.94 2.67
N LEU A 37 6.00 6.09 3.93
CA LEU A 37 5.19 6.63 5.03
C LEU A 37 5.01 8.14 5.00
N ASN A 38 5.86 8.86 4.28
CA ASN A 38 5.84 10.33 4.25
C ASN A 38 4.85 10.89 3.22
N MET A 39 4.40 10.06 2.30
CA MET A 39 3.54 10.52 1.19
C MET A 39 2.11 10.79 1.62
N ASP A 40 1.62 10.13 2.68
CA ASP A 40 0.17 10.08 2.92
C ASP A 40 -0.28 10.40 4.35
N GLN A 41 0.65 10.64 5.27
CA GLN A 41 0.32 10.80 6.69
C GLN A 41 -0.59 12.00 7.01
N ALA A 42 -0.67 12.97 6.11
CA ALA A 42 -1.48 14.18 6.31
C ALA A 42 -2.93 14.06 5.83
N GLY A 43 -3.26 13.08 5.02
CA GLY A 43 -4.57 13.00 4.39
C GLY A 43 -5.19 11.61 4.28
N TRP A 44 -4.43 10.62 3.83
CA TRP A 44 -4.92 9.27 3.51
C TRP A 44 -4.05 8.18 4.14
N PRO A 45 -3.98 8.10 5.48
CA PRO A 45 -3.07 7.17 6.14
C PRO A 45 -3.39 5.73 5.76
N GLY A 46 -2.40 5.02 5.22
CA GLY A 46 -2.54 3.65 4.75
C GLY A 46 -2.91 3.48 3.27
N ASP A 47 -3.33 4.53 2.55
CA ASP A 47 -3.69 4.42 1.13
C ASP A 47 -2.46 4.12 0.26
N TRP A 48 -1.45 4.96 0.36
CA TRP A 48 -0.22 4.82 -0.42
C TRP A 48 0.57 3.57 -0.01
N GLU A 49 0.70 3.35 1.28
CA GLU A 49 1.38 2.21 1.86
C GLU A 49 0.73 0.89 1.40
N GLY A 50 -0.59 0.77 1.55
CA GLY A 50 -1.32 -0.43 1.16
C GLY A 50 -1.27 -0.70 -0.34
N ARG A 51 -1.39 0.33 -1.17
CA ARG A 51 -1.25 0.21 -2.63
C ARG A 51 0.16 -0.19 -3.03
N THR A 52 1.18 0.37 -2.37
CA THR A 52 2.58 0.03 -2.61
C THR A 52 2.86 -1.42 -2.28
N ILE A 53 2.47 -1.89 -1.09
CA ILE A 53 2.63 -3.29 -0.67
C ILE A 53 1.91 -4.22 -1.66
N LEU A 54 0.65 -3.94 -1.98
CA LEU A 54 -0.11 -4.74 -2.94
C LEU A 54 0.56 -4.79 -4.31
N ALA A 55 1.07 -3.66 -4.81
CA ALA A 55 1.74 -3.60 -6.10
C ALA A 55 3.05 -4.40 -6.09
N LEU A 56 3.85 -4.30 -5.03
CA LEU A 56 5.08 -5.08 -4.84
C LEU A 56 4.80 -6.59 -4.82
N VAL A 57 3.80 -7.03 -4.06
CA VAL A 57 3.39 -8.43 -4.02
C VAL A 57 2.96 -8.92 -5.40
N ARG A 58 2.11 -8.15 -6.10
CA ARG A 58 1.64 -8.52 -7.45
C ARG A 58 2.78 -8.56 -8.47
N MET A 59 3.77 -7.69 -8.34
CA MET A 59 4.96 -7.75 -9.21
C MET A 59 5.86 -8.94 -8.87
N ALA A 60 6.03 -9.29 -7.59
CA ALA A 60 6.72 -10.51 -7.18
C ALA A 60 6.06 -11.76 -7.77
N GLU A 61 4.74 -11.87 -7.65
CA GLU A 61 3.97 -12.98 -8.24
C GLU A 61 4.14 -13.06 -9.76
N THR A 62 4.18 -11.91 -10.44
CA THR A 62 4.23 -11.83 -11.90
C THR A 62 5.63 -12.06 -12.44
N THR A 63 6.65 -11.47 -11.82
CA THR A 63 8.04 -11.52 -12.30
C THR A 63 8.83 -12.69 -11.71
N LYS A 64 8.31 -13.33 -10.66
CA LYS A 64 9.00 -14.35 -9.85
C LYS A 64 10.30 -13.82 -9.22
N LYS A 65 10.36 -12.53 -8.98
CA LYS A 65 11.45 -11.86 -8.28
C LYS A 65 10.94 -11.29 -6.98
N GLU A 66 11.73 -11.45 -5.94
CA GLU A 66 11.43 -10.80 -4.66
C GLU A 66 11.67 -9.30 -4.77
N PRO A 67 10.72 -8.46 -4.34
CA PRO A 67 10.87 -7.00 -4.36
C PRO A 67 11.88 -6.56 -3.31
N ALA A 68 12.77 -5.64 -3.67
CA ALA A 68 13.89 -5.23 -2.83
C ALA A 68 13.50 -4.70 -1.44
N TYR A 69 12.31 -4.07 -1.31
CA TYR A 69 11.93 -3.34 -0.09
C TYR A 69 10.62 -3.83 0.56
N LEU A 70 10.03 -4.92 0.09
CA LEU A 70 8.70 -5.34 0.55
C LEU A 70 8.66 -5.58 2.06
N HIS A 71 9.57 -6.39 2.58
CA HIS A 71 9.61 -6.73 4.01
C HIS A 71 9.88 -5.50 4.87
N GLU A 72 10.85 -4.66 4.47
CA GLU A 72 11.17 -3.42 5.18
C GLU A 72 9.98 -2.46 5.21
N ILE A 73 9.26 -2.30 4.09
CA ILE A 73 8.04 -1.47 4.03
C ILE A 73 6.96 -2.02 4.95
N VAL A 74 6.74 -3.33 4.95
CA VAL A 74 5.76 -3.95 5.87
C VAL A 74 6.15 -3.70 7.32
N ASP A 75 7.42 -3.89 7.68
CA ASP A 75 7.90 -3.70 9.04
C ASP A 75 7.72 -2.25 9.51
N ILE A 76 8.10 -1.26 8.70
CA ILE A 76 7.93 0.16 9.08
C ILE A 76 6.45 0.56 9.16
N VAL A 77 5.61 0.04 8.29
CA VAL A 77 4.15 0.28 8.32
C VAL A 77 3.55 -0.32 9.60
N LEU A 78 3.92 -1.53 9.95
CA LEU A 78 3.46 -2.17 11.18
C LEU A 78 3.98 -1.46 12.44
N ALA A 79 5.20 -0.92 12.40
CA ALA A 79 5.77 -0.15 13.51
C ALA A 79 5.14 1.24 13.66
N ALA A 80 4.64 1.84 12.58
CA ALA A 80 4.04 3.18 12.58
C ALA A 80 2.58 3.23 13.08
N ARG A 81 2.00 2.07 13.45
CA ARG A 81 0.63 2.02 13.99
C ARG A 81 0.52 2.77 15.32
N ASN A 82 -0.57 3.49 15.47
CA ASN A 82 -0.91 4.14 16.73
C ASN A 82 -1.33 3.12 17.81
N GLU A 83 -1.62 3.59 19.01
CA GLU A 83 -2.01 2.74 20.16
C GLU A 83 -3.30 1.93 19.91
N ARG A 84 -4.14 2.32 18.95
CA ARG A 84 -5.33 1.57 18.52
C ARG A 84 -5.06 0.58 17.39
N GLY A 85 -3.80 0.48 16.94
CA GLY A 85 -3.36 -0.50 15.95
C GLY A 85 -3.57 -0.14 14.49
N TYR A 86 -3.81 1.14 14.16
CA TYR A 86 -3.97 1.62 12.79
C TYR A 86 -3.06 2.81 12.47
N LEU A 87 -2.92 3.18 11.21
CA LEU A 87 -2.14 4.33 10.78
C LEU A 87 -2.93 5.63 10.91
N GLY A 88 -2.21 6.71 11.16
CA GLY A 88 -2.77 8.06 11.22
C GLY A 88 -3.25 8.48 12.60
N PRO A 89 -3.88 9.66 12.70
CA PRO A 89 -4.32 10.23 13.97
C PRO A 89 -5.47 9.42 14.57
N ILE A 90 -5.51 9.38 15.89
CA ILE A 90 -6.64 8.78 16.61
C ILE A 90 -7.82 9.75 16.53
N TYR A 91 -8.90 9.25 15.96
CA TYR A 91 -10.17 9.98 15.91
C TYR A 91 -10.98 9.67 17.18
N ASP A 92 -11.25 10.66 17.97
CA ASP A 92 -12.00 10.54 19.24
C ASP A 92 -13.49 10.84 19.12
N GLY A 93 -13.95 11.21 17.94
CA GLY A 93 -15.35 11.57 17.70
C GLY A 93 -15.75 12.95 18.21
N THR A 94 -14.81 13.66 18.85
CA THR A 94 -15.09 14.97 19.48
C THR A 94 -14.74 16.16 18.60
N SER A 95 -14.12 15.96 17.47
CA SER A 95 -14.00 17.02 16.49
C SER A 95 -15.40 17.34 16.00
N ASP A 96 -16.03 18.27 16.69
CA ASP A 96 -17.24 18.99 16.29
C ASP A 96 -16.99 19.58 14.90
N GLY A 97 -17.19 18.71 13.95
CA GLY A 97 -17.09 19.05 12.54
C GLY A 97 -18.22 19.99 12.16
N GLY A 98 -18.22 21.18 12.72
CA GLY A 98 -18.99 22.30 12.17
C GLY A 98 -18.55 22.66 10.74
N THR A 99 -17.58 21.93 10.22
CA THR A 99 -17.14 21.97 8.82
C THR A 99 -17.07 20.55 8.30
N ASN A 100 -17.36 20.32 7.03
CA ASN A 100 -17.28 19.03 6.31
C ASN A 100 -15.93 18.29 6.42
N SER A 101 -14.99 18.81 7.20
CA SER A 101 -13.65 18.26 7.40
C SER A 101 -13.63 16.97 8.22
N GLY A 102 -14.47 16.83 9.24
CA GLY A 102 -14.52 15.62 10.07
C GLY A 102 -15.05 14.40 9.31
N ALA A 103 -16.08 14.58 8.48
CA ALA A 103 -16.60 13.52 7.63
C ALA A 103 -15.56 13.08 6.56
N ARG A 104 -14.82 14.03 6.00
CA ARG A 104 -13.75 13.74 5.05
C ARG A 104 -12.60 12.94 5.69
N VAL A 105 -12.18 13.31 6.90
CA VAL A 105 -11.11 12.58 7.61
C VAL A 105 -11.52 11.13 7.86
N ASN A 106 -12.77 10.87 8.25
CA ASN A 106 -13.27 9.52 8.45
C ASN A 106 -13.33 8.71 7.17
N GLU A 107 -13.79 9.30 6.08
CA GLU A 107 -13.85 8.66 4.77
C GLU A 107 -12.44 8.35 4.25
N GLN A 108 -11.53 9.30 4.40
CA GLN A 108 -10.14 9.14 4.00
C GLN A 108 -9.44 8.05 4.81
N GLN A 109 -9.61 8.01 6.12
CA GLN A 109 -9.08 6.94 6.95
C GLN A 109 -9.66 5.58 6.58
N LEU A 110 -10.97 5.49 6.39
CA LEU A 110 -11.61 4.23 6.00
C LEU A 110 -11.07 3.72 4.65
N SER A 111 -10.95 4.60 3.67
CA SER A 111 -10.38 4.28 2.37
C SER A 111 -8.92 3.84 2.49
N GLY A 112 -8.08 4.60 3.20
CA GLY A 112 -6.68 4.29 3.43
C GLY A 112 -6.51 2.94 4.12
N HIS A 113 -7.24 2.69 5.20
CA HIS A 113 -7.18 1.41 5.91
C HIS A 113 -7.69 0.24 5.07
N SER A 114 -8.68 0.45 4.20
CA SER A 114 -9.13 -0.61 3.28
C SER A 114 -8.04 -1.02 2.29
N TRP A 115 -7.26 -0.06 1.79
CA TRP A 115 -6.10 -0.35 0.95
C TRP A 115 -4.97 -1.01 1.73
N LEU A 116 -4.71 -0.55 2.96
CA LEU A 116 -3.69 -1.15 3.82
C LEU A 116 -4.01 -2.62 4.12
N LEU A 117 -5.23 -2.92 4.55
CA LEU A 117 -5.67 -4.30 4.81
C LEU A 117 -5.63 -5.19 3.56
N ARG A 118 -5.77 -4.59 2.39
CA ARG A 118 -5.67 -5.32 1.13
C ARG A 118 -4.23 -5.57 0.69
N GLY A 119 -3.31 -4.72 1.12
CA GLY A 119 -1.87 -4.84 0.85
C GLY A 119 -1.17 -5.84 1.77
N LEU A 120 -1.55 -5.85 3.04
CA LEU A 120 -1.05 -6.80 4.05
C LEU A 120 -1.66 -8.19 3.86
#